data_5ea2cd5073438e62a958591c4bae9475
#
_entry.id   5ea2cd5073438e62a958591c4bae9475
#
_cell.length_a   1.000
_cell.length_b   1.000
_cell.length_c   1.000
_cell.angle_alpha   90.00
_cell.angle_beta   90.00
_cell.angle_gamma   90.00
#
_symmetry.space_group_name_H-M   'P 1'
#
loop_
_entity.id
_entity.type
_entity.pdbx_description
1 polymer ?
#
loop_
_entity_poly.entity_id
_entity_poly.type
_entity_poly.pdbx_seq_one_letter_code
_entity_poly.pdbx_strand_id
1 'polypeptide(L)'
;MKAKDYCGTAKQYALDVTSGKKVAGAEIVLACQRFLDDLKREDIELRARDPNAVCSIMEGFFVHQQGEDMHGKPLLGEPFLLEPWQIFCVVNLLGWYFTGTDERRFKEGWIQVARKNGKTSFISALAFAVGILQRRSGSKIYIVANALKQALEAFGFLKFNLNYKGLTDDPDIRILDNSFNHSIDYQFRDENGKPDGLLSIHALATNPDSQDSFNCNFAIADEVAAYKKAAQYNRFKEAMKAYRNKLIVGITTAGDNANSFGYRRMEYGIKVVNGTIKDDSLFVMIARADQTENGEVDYTNPIQHEKANLSYGVTVSPEELLNESLQAQNDPQQRKDFLSRSLNIYTTAIKAYFDIEEFRRSDSKYNWTLEELAKLNIQWYGGADLSRMHDLTASALVGEYNGVLIIITHAFFPITQAARKADNDNIPLFGWADDGWLTM
;
A
#
# COMPACT_ATOMS: atom_id res chain seq x y z
N MET A 1 11.30 2.55 35.74
CA MET A 1 11.43 1.57 34.64
C MET A 1 12.56 2.02 33.72
N LYS A 2 13.44 1.12 33.24
CA LYS A 2 14.36 1.47 32.15
C LYS A 2 13.54 1.83 30.91
N ALA A 3 13.87 2.92 30.23
CA ALA A 3 13.25 3.26 28.97
C ALA A 3 13.42 2.10 27.98
N LYS A 4 12.34 1.74 27.28
CA LYS A 4 12.36 0.66 26.26
C LYS A 4 13.23 1.10 25.10
N ASP A 5 14.17 0.27 24.69
CA ASP A 5 15.02 0.53 23.51
C ASP A 5 14.34 0.04 22.24
N TYR A 6 13.60 0.93 21.59
CA TYR A 6 12.90 0.61 20.36
C TYR A 6 13.85 0.48 19.15
N CYS A 7 14.95 1.23 19.13
CA CYS A 7 15.98 1.06 18.09
C CYS A 7 16.67 -0.30 18.19
N GLY A 8 16.96 -0.76 19.41
CA GLY A 8 17.46 -2.12 19.64
C GLY A 8 16.46 -3.20 19.20
N THR A 9 15.16 -2.99 19.46
CA THR A 9 14.10 -3.89 19.00
C THR A 9 14.03 -3.95 17.46
N ALA A 10 14.11 -2.81 16.78
CA ALA A 10 14.13 -2.76 15.32
C ALA A 10 15.35 -3.47 14.72
N LYS A 11 16.53 -3.27 15.33
CA LYS A 11 17.76 -3.95 14.92
C LYS A 11 17.65 -5.47 15.12
N GLN A 12 17.09 -5.90 16.26
CA GLN A 12 16.89 -7.33 16.53
C GLN A 12 15.90 -7.94 15.54
N TYR A 13 14.80 -7.25 15.22
CA TYR A 13 13.86 -7.68 14.18
C TYR A 13 14.57 -7.88 12.84
N ALA A 14 15.40 -6.93 12.41
CA ALA A 14 16.14 -7.04 11.16
C ALA A 14 17.12 -8.23 11.17
N LEU A 15 17.80 -8.49 12.28
CA LEU A 15 18.71 -9.64 12.44
C LEU A 15 17.94 -10.97 12.41
N ASP A 16 16.80 -11.07 13.12
CA ASP A 16 15.99 -12.29 13.15
C ASP A 16 15.40 -12.63 11.77
N VAL A 17 15.01 -11.61 11.00
CA VAL A 17 14.54 -11.78 9.61
C VAL A 17 15.67 -12.21 8.68
N THR A 18 16.80 -11.50 8.68
CA THR A 18 17.90 -11.77 7.73
C THR A 18 18.64 -13.07 8.02
N SER A 19 18.62 -13.54 9.28
CA SER A 19 19.14 -14.85 9.66
C SER A 19 18.18 -16.02 9.40
N GLY A 20 16.94 -15.74 8.98
CA GLY A 20 15.90 -16.77 8.79
C GLY A 20 15.27 -17.28 10.10
N LYS A 21 15.59 -16.70 11.25
CA LYS A 21 14.97 -17.04 12.54
C LYS A 21 13.49 -16.62 12.57
N LYS A 22 13.13 -15.53 11.88
CA LYS A 22 11.76 -15.11 11.66
C LYS A 22 11.41 -15.27 10.18
N VAL A 23 10.32 -15.99 9.91
CA VAL A 23 9.78 -16.15 8.55
C VAL A 23 9.36 -14.80 7.99
N ALA A 24 9.78 -14.51 6.77
CA ALA A 24 9.44 -13.26 6.07
C ALA A 24 9.53 -13.44 4.56
N GLY A 25 8.76 -12.66 3.80
CA GLY A 25 8.84 -12.59 2.34
C GLY A 25 10.10 -11.89 1.85
N ALA A 26 10.44 -12.09 0.59
CA ALA A 26 11.68 -11.60 0.00
C ALA A 26 11.90 -10.08 0.18
N GLU A 27 10.87 -9.27 -0.02
CA GLU A 27 10.98 -7.80 0.10
C GLU A 27 11.21 -7.34 1.54
N ILE A 28 10.66 -8.07 2.54
CA ILE A 28 10.92 -7.80 3.96
C ILE A 28 12.38 -8.13 4.29
N VAL A 29 12.90 -9.24 3.79
CA VAL A 29 14.33 -9.61 3.97
C VAL A 29 15.22 -8.51 3.39
N LEU A 30 14.93 -8.02 2.18
CA LEU A 30 15.68 -6.93 1.55
C LEU A 30 15.59 -5.61 2.33
N ALA A 31 14.40 -5.26 2.85
CA ALA A 31 14.23 -4.07 3.68
C ALA A 31 15.04 -4.15 4.98
N CYS A 32 15.06 -5.32 5.62
CA CYS A 32 15.85 -5.57 6.82
C CYS A 32 17.36 -5.56 6.51
N GLN A 33 17.79 -6.14 5.40
CA GLN A 33 19.18 -6.09 4.96
C GLN A 33 19.62 -4.64 4.69
N ARG A 34 18.79 -3.85 3.98
CA ARG A 34 19.06 -2.42 3.76
C ARG A 34 19.26 -1.67 5.08
N PHE A 35 18.41 -1.90 6.08
CA PHE A 35 18.56 -1.30 7.41
C PHE A 35 19.90 -1.66 8.07
N LEU A 36 20.32 -2.93 8.01
CA LEU A 36 21.60 -3.38 8.58
C LEU A 36 22.81 -2.82 7.84
N ASP A 37 22.69 -2.62 6.52
CA ASP A 37 23.75 -2.00 5.71
C ASP A 37 23.81 -0.49 5.94
N ASP A 38 22.66 0.17 6.13
CA ASP A 38 22.56 1.58 6.48
C ASP A 38 23.24 1.90 7.84
N LEU A 39 23.27 0.96 8.81
CA LEU A 39 24.01 1.11 10.05
C LEU A 39 25.54 1.20 9.87
N LYS A 40 26.06 0.83 8.71
CA LYS A 40 27.49 0.87 8.36
C LYS A 40 27.87 2.13 7.57
N ARG A 41 26.89 2.92 7.16
CA ARG A 41 27.11 4.15 6.36
C ARG A 41 27.57 5.30 7.25
N GLU A 42 28.45 6.13 6.73
CA GLU A 42 29.01 7.30 7.43
C GLU A 42 28.23 8.59 7.12
N ASP A 43 27.51 8.62 5.98
CA ASP A 43 26.76 9.78 5.51
C ASP A 43 25.38 9.93 6.18
N ILE A 44 24.94 8.88 6.89
CA ILE A 44 23.68 8.86 7.67
C ILE A 44 23.91 8.28 9.07
N GLU A 45 23.09 8.67 10.01
CA GLU A 45 23.13 8.18 11.39
C GLU A 45 21.73 7.84 11.91
N LEU A 46 21.65 6.79 12.74
CA LEU A 46 20.42 6.41 13.42
C LEU A 46 20.34 7.10 14.78
N ARG A 47 19.38 8.01 14.95
CA ARG A 47 19.11 8.72 16.21
C ARG A 47 17.91 8.09 16.92
N ALA A 48 18.09 7.65 18.15
CA ALA A 48 17.05 6.96 18.91
C ALA A 48 15.98 7.89 19.51
N ARG A 49 16.26 9.20 19.62
CA ARG A 49 15.40 10.17 20.32
C ARG A 49 13.97 10.18 19.78
N ASP A 50 13.80 10.44 18.50
CA ASP A 50 12.50 10.64 17.88
C ASP A 50 11.69 9.34 17.77
N PRO A 51 12.26 8.21 17.29
CA PRO A 51 11.52 6.96 17.25
C PRO A 51 11.16 6.45 18.66
N ASN A 52 12.05 6.57 19.65
CA ASN A 52 11.74 6.16 21.03
C ASN A 52 10.61 7.03 21.61
N ALA A 53 10.61 8.35 21.39
CA ALA A 53 9.55 9.23 21.84
C ALA A 53 8.21 8.85 21.20
N VAL A 54 8.18 8.66 19.88
CA VAL A 54 6.96 8.31 19.15
C VAL A 54 6.42 6.94 19.59
N CYS A 55 7.24 5.90 19.63
CA CYS A 55 6.81 4.58 20.10
C CYS A 55 6.29 4.64 21.57
N SER A 56 6.97 5.41 22.44
CA SER A 56 6.52 5.58 23.82
C SER A 56 5.17 6.29 23.92
N ILE A 57 4.92 7.30 23.08
CA ILE A 57 3.60 7.96 22.99
C ILE A 57 2.56 6.97 22.48
N MET A 58 2.87 6.20 21.45
CA MET A 58 1.92 5.22 20.89
C MET A 58 1.52 4.17 21.94
N GLU A 59 2.48 3.53 22.61
CA GLU A 59 2.19 2.50 23.61
C GLU A 59 1.60 3.06 24.92
N GLY A 60 1.97 4.28 25.32
CA GLY A 60 1.52 4.89 26.56
C GLY A 60 0.15 5.58 26.47
N PHE A 61 -0.20 6.06 25.31
CA PHE A 61 -1.44 6.82 25.11
C PHE A 61 -2.58 5.94 24.60
N PHE A 62 -2.33 5.07 23.63
CA PHE A 62 -3.38 4.35 22.93
C PHE A 62 -3.77 3.03 23.59
N VAL A 63 -5.07 2.73 23.48
CA VAL A 63 -5.67 1.45 23.84
C VAL A 63 -6.48 0.92 22.64
N HIS A 64 -6.75 -0.38 22.62
CA HIS A 64 -7.60 -0.98 21.63
C HIS A 64 -9.05 -0.51 21.81
N GLN A 65 -9.71 -0.11 20.71
CA GLN A 65 -11.13 0.29 20.75
C GLN A 65 -12.09 -0.89 20.57
N GLN A 66 -11.61 -2.00 20.03
CA GLN A 66 -12.41 -3.22 19.76
C GLN A 66 -11.48 -4.38 19.39
N GLY A 67 -12.06 -5.55 19.27
CA GLY A 67 -11.39 -6.78 18.83
C GLY A 67 -11.21 -7.78 19.96
N GLU A 68 -10.67 -8.91 19.61
CA GLU A 68 -10.32 -10.02 20.50
C GLU A 68 -8.92 -10.50 20.19
N ASP A 69 -8.24 -11.08 21.17
CA ASP A 69 -6.99 -11.78 20.95
C ASP A 69 -7.21 -13.17 20.32
N MET A 70 -6.14 -13.91 20.05
CA MET A 70 -6.21 -15.27 19.47
C MET A 70 -6.96 -16.28 20.36
N HIS A 71 -7.26 -15.94 21.61
CA HIS A 71 -7.98 -16.79 22.57
C HIS A 71 -9.42 -16.32 22.80
N GLY A 72 -9.87 -15.30 22.05
CA GLY A 72 -11.22 -14.72 22.19
C GLY A 72 -11.36 -13.77 23.39
N LYS A 73 -10.26 -13.33 24.02
CA LYS A 73 -10.31 -12.31 25.07
C LYS A 73 -10.56 -10.93 24.45
N PRO A 74 -11.59 -10.19 24.91
CA PRO A 74 -11.84 -8.83 24.44
C PRO A 74 -10.65 -7.89 24.66
N LEU A 75 -10.31 -7.09 23.65
CA LEU A 75 -9.19 -6.15 23.70
C LEU A 75 -9.62 -4.72 24.06
N LEU A 76 -10.90 -4.41 24.15
CA LEU A 76 -11.40 -3.06 24.48
C LEU A 76 -10.73 -2.51 25.76
N GLY A 77 -10.01 -1.40 25.62
CA GLY A 77 -9.29 -0.75 26.73
C GLY A 77 -7.94 -1.37 27.08
N GLU A 78 -7.55 -2.50 26.49
CA GLU A 78 -6.20 -3.06 26.65
C GLU A 78 -5.15 -2.18 25.96
N PRO A 79 -3.93 -2.05 26.52
CA PRO A 79 -2.88 -1.23 25.93
C PRO A 79 -2.55 -1.61 24.48
N PHE A 80 -2.42 -0.60 23.61
CA PHE A 80 -1.98 -0.78 22.22
C PHE A 80 -0.45 -0.92 22.18
N LEU A 81 0.04 -2.16 22.29
CA LEU A 81 1.46 -2.44 22.24
C LEU A 81 1.91 -2.66 20.79
N LEU A 82 3.06 -2.06 20.44
CA LEU A 82 3.62 -2.17 19.10
C LEU A 82 4.31 -3.52 18.89
N GLU A 83 3.99 -4.15 17.78
CA GLU A 83 4.70 -5.32 17.30
C GLU A 83 6.10 -4.96 16.75
N PRO A 84 7.06 -5.89 16.73
CA PRO A 84 8.42 -5.62 16.26
C PRO A 84 8.48 -5.03 14.84
N TRP A 85 7.61 -5.44 13.91
CA TRP A 85 7.56 -4.89 12.57
C TRP A 85 7.05 -3.43 12.54
N GLN A 86 6.11 -3.08 13.43
CA GLN A 86 5.62 -1.71 13.57
C GLN A 86 6.72 -0.79 14.12
N ILE A 87 7.44 -1.28 15.14
CA ILE A 87 8.61 -0.59 15.70
C ILE A 87 9.67 -0.40 14.61
N PHE A 88 9.94 -1.41 13.79
CA PHE A 88 10.88 -1.33 12.68
C PHE A 88 10.47 -0.25 11.67
N CYS A 89 9.17 -0.13 11.33
CA CYS A 89 8.66 0.95 10.49
C CYS A 89 8.89 2.34 11.12
N VAL A 90 8.53 2.51 12.41
CA VAL A 90 8.69 3.80 13.10
C VAL A 90 10.15 4.21 13.17
N VAL A 91 11.05 3.28 13.54
CA VAL A 91 12.49 3.53 13.64
C VAL A 91 13.07 3.94 12.28
N ASN A 92 12.68 3.26 11.19
CA ASN A 92 13.14 3.66 9.86
C ASN A 92 12.61 5.05 9.48
N LEU A 93 11.31 5.28 9.56
CA LEU A 93 10.68 6.52 9.12
C LEU A 93 11.20 7.77 9.88
N LEU A 94 11.59 7.63 11.14
CA LEU A 94 11.87 8.77 12.02
C LEU A 94 13.30 8.82 12.57
N GLY A 95 14.05 7.71 12.52
CA GLY A 95 15.34 7.61 13.18
C GLY A 95 16.55 7.98 12.32
N TRP A 96 16.46 7.88 11.00
CA TRP A 96 17.57 8.15 10.10
C TRP A 96 17.73 9.62 9.74
N TYR A 97 18.91 10.17 9.95
CA TYR A 97 19.29 11.54 9.64
C TYR A 97 20.55 11.58 8.79
N PHE A 98 20.70 12.60 7.95
CA PHE A 98 21.99 12.88 7.32
C PHE A 98 22.97 13.37 8.38
N THR A 99 24.17 12.78 8.41
CA THR A 99 25.20 13.03 9.44
C THR A 99 25.51 14.52 9.55
N GLY A 100 25.53 15.04 10.79
CA GLY A 100 25.79 16.44 11.08
C GLY A 100 24.65 17.41 10.74
N THR A 101 23.45 16.92 10.39
CA THR A 101 22.29 17.75 10.10
C THR A 101 21.08 17.34 10.92
N ASP A 102 20.04 18.19 10.98
CA ASP A 102 18.74 17.84 11.53
C ASP A 102 17.73 17.45 10.42
N GLU A 103 18.24 17.00 9.29
CA GLU A 103 17.42 16.56 8.18
C GLU A 103 17.24 15.05 8.17
N ARG A 104 15.98 14.59 8.27
CA ARG A 104 15.64 13.19 8.14
C ARG A 104 15.88 12.70 6.73
N ARG A 105 16.43 11.50 6.61
CA ARG A 105 16.65 10.83 5.34
C ARG A 105 15.34 10.52 4.62
N PHE A 106 14.44 9.77 5.28
CA PHE A 106 13.19 9.35 4.67
C PHE A 106 12.14 10.47 4.67
N LYS A 107 11.65 10.78 3.48
CA LYS A 107 10.58 11.74 3.23
C LYS A 107 9.28 11.06 2.82
N GLU A 108 9.39 9.79 2.45
CA GLU A 108 8.29 8.96 2.01
C GLU A 108 8.43 7.54 2.56
N GLY A 109 7.32 6.97 3.02
CA GLY A 109 7.19 5.57 3.41
C GLY A 109 6.15 4.87 2.53
N TRP A 110 6.48 3.65 2.09
CA TRP A 110 5.53 2.74 1.45
C TRP A 110 5.39 1.49 2.31
N ILE A 111 4.21 1.29 2.89
CA ILE A 111 3.90 0.16 3.76
C ILE A 111 2.76 -0.63 3.12
N GLN A 112 3.07 -1.81 2.61
CA GLN A 112 2.09 -2.69 1.99
C GLN A 112 2.03 -4.01 2.74
N VAL A 113 0.90 -4.26 3.41
CA VAL A 113 0.66 -5.46 4.22
C VAL A 113 -0.75 -5.97 4.00
N ALA A 114 -0.96 -7.27 4.19
CA ALA A 114 -2.26 -7.91 4.03
C ALA A 114 -3.32 -7.31 4.97
N ARG A 115 -4.60 -7.63 4.75
CA ARG A 115 -5.69 -7.21 5.63
C ARG A 115 -5.53 -7.81 7.04
N LYS A 116 -6.18 -7.18 8.03
CA LYS A 116 -6.18 -7.63 9.44
C LYS A 116 -4.84 -7.54 10.19
N ASN A 117 -3.78 -7.01 9.57
CA ASN A 117 -2.49 -6.76 10.23
C ASN A 117 -2.44 -5.43 11.05
N GLY A 118 -3.55 -4.87 11.49
CA GLY A 118 -3.58 -3.71 12.37
C GLY A 118 -3.16 -2.37 11.74
N LYS A 119 -3.19 -2.25 10.39
CA LYS A 119 -2.76 -1.04 9.65
C LYS A 119 -3.36 0.26 10.16
N THR A 120 -4.69 0.31 10.27
CA THR A 120 -5.43 1.55 10.57
C THR A 120 -5.11 2.09 11.94
N SER A 121 -5.11 1.24 12.97
CA SER A 121 -4.74 1.64 14.33
C SER A 121 -3.28 2.09 14.42
N PHE A 122 -2.36 1.35 13.79
CA PHE A 122 -0.95 1.69 13.74
C PHE A 122 -0.70 3.06 13.12
N ILE A 123 -1.26 3.32 11.93
CA ILE A 123 -0.99 4.58 11.22
C ILE A 123 -1.67 5.78 11.89
N SER A 124 -2.83 5.57 12.52
CA SER A 124 -3.53 6.60 13.28
C SER A 124 -2.72 7.01 14.52
N ALA A 125 -2.25 6.03 15.29
CA ALA A 125 -1.40 6.27 16.45
C ALA A 125 -0.08 6.96 16.04
N LEU A 126 0.53 6.53 14.93
CA LEU A 126 1.72 7.15 14.37
C LEU A 126 1.48 8.62 13.99
N ALA A 127 0.35 8.92 13.35
CA ALA A 127 -0.01 10.29 12.97
C ALA A 127 -0.07 11.21 14.17
N PHE A 128 -0.78 10.79 15.21
CA PHE A 128 -0.93 11.56 16.44
C PHE A 128 0.42 11.76 17.15
N ALA A 129 1.20 10.68 17.32
CA ALA A 129 2.49 10.73 18.01
C ALA A 129 3.52 11.60 17.28
N VAL A 130 3.60 11.51 15.94
CA VAL A 130 4.44 12.42 15.11
C VAL A 130 3.97 13.85 15.21
N GLY A 131 2.65 14.07 15.24
CA GLY A 131 2.06 15.38 15.43
C GLY A 131 2.47 16.04 16.75
N ILE A 132 2.45 15.28 17.84
CA ILE A 132 2.93 15.75 19.15
C ILE A 132 4.43 16.08 19.10
N LEU A 133 5.24 15.22 18.48
CA LEU A 133 6.67 15.42 18.33
C LEU A 133 7.00 16.72 17.58
N GLN A 134 6.22 17.05 16.55
CA GLN A 134 6.45 18.20 15.66
C GLN A 134 5.59 19.44 16.01
N ARG A 135 4.84 19.43 17.11
CA ARG A 135 3.85 20.46 17.48
C ARG A 135 4.36 21.90 17.42
N ARG A 136 5.62 22.14 17.78
CA ARG A 136 6.23 23.47 17.78
C ARG A 136 6.39 24.08 16.38
N SER A 137 6.41 23.25 15.35
CA SER A 137 6.41 23.69 13.94
C SER A 137 5.00 23.94 13.39
N GLY A 138 3.96 23.78 14.22
CA GLY A 138 2.58 23.80 13.77
C GLY A 138 2.26 22.55 12.96
N SER A 139 2.14 21.39 13.64
CA SER A 139 1.93 20.10 12.96
C SER A 139 0.54 20.03 12.35
N LYS A 140 0.48 19.96 11.04
CA LYS A 140 -0.75 19.73 10.29
C LYS A 140 -0.67 18.41 9.53
N ILE A 141 -1.64 17.53 9.79
CA ILE A 141 -1.66 16.15 9.33
C ILE A 141 -2.93 15.89 8.55
N TYR A 142 -2.81 15.23 7.40
CA TYR A 142 -3.95 14.74 6.65
C TYR A 142 -3.95 13.21 6.61
N ILE A 143 -5.09 12.63 6.99
CA ILE A 143 -5.40 11.21 6.79
C ILE A 143 -6.36 11.15 5.60
N VAL A 144 -5.91 10.55 4.52
CA VAL A 144 -6.61 10.58 3.24
C VAL A 144 -6.82 9.17 2.74
N ALA A 145 -8.06 8.85 2.37
CA ALA A 145 -8.41 7.57 1.76
C ALA A 145 -9.27 7.78 0.51
N ASN A 146 -9.40 6.75 -0.33
CA ASN A 146 -10.21 6.83 -1.54
C ASN A 146 -11.69 7.17 -1.24
N ALA A 147 -12.22 6.65 -0.15
CA ALA A 147 -13.55 6.98 0.36
C ALA A 147 -13.46 7.59 1.76
N LEU A 148 -14.27 8.61 2.06
CA LEU A 148 -14.30 9.26 3.38
C LEU A 148 -14.51 8.25 4.51
N LYS A 149 -15.38 7.27 4.32
CA LYS A 149 -15.63 6.21 5.32
C LYS A 149 -14.34 5.51 5.78
N GLN A 150 -13.39 5.27 4.88
CA GLN A 150 -12.10 4.65 5.24
C GLN A 150 -11.23 5.59 6.09
N ALA A 151 -11.12 6.88 5.70
CA ALA A 151 -10.41 7.88 6.51
C ALA A 151 -11.04 8.06 7.89
N LEU A 152 -12.38 7.90 8.00
CA LEU A 152 -13.11 7.99 9.27
C LEU A 152 -12.87 6.79 10.20
N GLU A 153 -12.42 5.64 9.72
CA GLU A 153 -11.98 4.54 10.59
C GLU A 153 -10.74 4.95 11.40
N ALA A 154 -9.75 5.55 10.73
CA ALA A 154 -8.55 6.07 11.38
C ALA A 154 -8.87 7.23 12.33
N PHE A 155 -9.74 8.16 11.90
CA PHE A 155 -10.21 9.28 12.72
C PHE A 155 -11.00 8.80 13.96
N GLY A 156 -11.87 7.80 13.79
CA GLY A 156 -12.65 7.19 14.87
C GLY A 156 -11.76 6.57 15.94
N PHE A 157 -10.67 5.91 15.57
CA PHE A 157 -9.69 5.37 16.51
C PHE A 157 -9.04 6.48 17.36
N LEU A 158 -8.67 7.61 16.74
CA LEU A 158 -8.12 8.76 17.45
C LEU A 158 -9.17 9.37 18.42
N LYS A 159 -10.37 9.63 17.93
CA LYS A 159 -11.47 10.19 18.72
C LYS A 159 -11.81 9.28 19.90
N PHE A 160 -11.89 7.97 19.69
CA PHE A 160 -12.12 7.00 20.77
C PHE A 160 -11.05 7.13 21.85
N ASN A 161 -9.76 7.17 21.49
CA ASN A 161 -8.68 7.25 22.46
C ASN A 161 -8.63 8.57 23.21
N LEU A 162 -8.92 9.71 22.56
CA LEU A 162 -9.08 11.00 23.23
C LEU A 162 -10.22 10.97 24.26
N ASN A 163 -11.35 10.39 23.90
CA ASN A 163 -12.48 10.22 24.82
C ASN A 163 -12.13 9.26 25.98
N TYR A 164 -11.49 8.13 25.69
CA TYR A 164 -11.08 7.15 26.70
C TYR A 164 -10.13 7.75 27.74
N LYS A 165 -9.27 8.69 27.31
CA LYS A 165 -8.35 9.43 28.19
C LYS A 165 -8.99 10.63 28.89
N GLY A 166 -10.29 10.90 28.67
CA GLY A 166 -10.98 12.06 29.25
C GLY A 166 -10.53 13.41 28.70
N LEU A 167 -9.98 13.45 27.49
CA LEU A 167 -9.44 14.67 26.87
C LEU A 167 -10.43 15.39 25.97
N THR A 168 -11.65 14.86 25.79
CA THR A 168 -12.68 15.50 24.93
C THR A 168 -13.26 16.77 25.55
N ASP A 169 -13.16 16.92 26.87
CA ASP A 169 -13.62 18.10 27.59
C ASP A 169 -12.48 19.11 27.87
N ASP A 170 -11.27 18.83 27.41
CA ASP A 170 -10.12 19.75 27.52
C ASP A 170 -10.37 20.97 26.62
N PRO A 171 -10.33 22.20 27.14
CA PRO A 171 -10.58 23.41 26.34
C PRO A 171 -9.55 23.65 25.24
N ASP A 172 -8.38 23.05 25.35
CA ASP A 172 -7.31 23.13 24.34
C ASP A 172 -7.48 22.07 23.24
N ILE A 173 -8.45 21.16 23.34
CA ILE A 173 -8.76 20.14 22.33
C ILE A 173 -10.13 20.42 21.70
N ARG A 174 -10.13 20.59 20.40
CA ARG A 174 -11.35 20.76 19.60
C ARG A 174 -11.53 19.59 18.64
N ILE A 175 -12.62 18.87 18.75
CA ILE A 175 -12.99 17.79 17.84
C ILE A 175 -14.21 18.26 17.02
N LEU A 176 -14.04 18.33 15.70
CA LEU A 176 -15.13 18.49 14.75
C LEU A 176 -15.39 17.16 14.07
N ASP A 177 -16.63 16.69 14.15
CA ASP A 177 -17.06 15.44 13.54
C ASP A 177 -18.51 15.59 13.06
N ASN A 178 -18.66 16.17 11.89
CA ASN A 178 -19.96 16.44 11.26
C ASN A 178 -19.90 16.12 9.76
N SER A 179 -21.00 16.34 9.05
CA SER A 179 -21.13 16.01 7.62
C SER A 179 -20.13 16.74 6.70
N PHE A 180 -19.46 17.81 7.16
CA PHE A 180 -18.58 18.64 6.35
C PHE A 180 -17.13 18.60 6.80
N ASN A 181 -16.88 18.33 8.09
CA ASN A 181 -15.53 18.45 8.65
C ASN A 181 -15.25 17.37 9.70
N HIS A 182 -14.10 16.72 9.58
CA HIS A 182 -13.61 15.71 10.52
C HIS A 182 -12.19 16.11 10.90
N SER A 183 -12.03 16.83 12.03
CA SER A 183 -10.74 17.29 12.50
C SER A 183 -10.58 17.19 14.01
N ILE A 184 -9.33 17.07 14.43
CA ILE A 184 -8.88 17.13 15.81
C ILE A 184 -7.82 18.22 15.84
N ASP A 185 -8.07 19.29 16.59
CA ASP A 185 -7.12 20.37 16.83
C ASP A 185 -6.72 20.33 18.31
N TYR A 186 -5.42 20.33 18.60
CA TYR A 186 -4.87 20.33 19.95
C TYR A 186 -3.87 21.48 20.10
N GLN A 187 -4.22 22.48 20.92
CA GLN A 187 -3.37 23.60 21.26
C GLN A 187 -2.54 23.27 22.49
N PHE A 188 -1.24 23.09 22.32
CA PHE A 188 -0.32 22.88 23.44
C PHE A 188 0.00 24.21 24.11
N ARG A 189 0.17 24.19 25.46
CA ARG A 189 0.59 25.35 26.25
C ARG A 189 1.84 25.03 27.06
N ASP A 190 2.63 26.07 27.33
CA ASP A 190 3.75 26.00 28.26
C ASP A 190 3.25 26.11 29.71
N GLU A 191 4.18 26.04 30.67
CA GLU A 191 3.91 26.15 32.12
C GLU A 191 3.26 27.49 32.51
N ASN A 192 3.37 28.52 31.66
CA ASN A 192 2.78 29.85 31.88
C ASN A 192 1.45 30.01 31.14
N GLY A 193 0.90 28.93 30.54
CA GLY A 193 -0.33 28.96 29.77
C GLY A 193 -0.22 29.56 28.36
N LYS A 194 0.98 29.90 27.88
CA LYS A 194 1.20 30.44 26.53
C LYS A 194 1.21 29.28 25.50
N PRO A 195 0.77 29.54 24.25
CA PRO A 195 0.85 28.55 23.18
C PRO A 195 2.29 28.01 22.98
N ASP A 196 2.48 26.68 23.09
CA ASP A 196 3.75 25.95 22.85
C ASP A 196 3.66 24.98 21.67
N GLY A 197 2.68 25.15 20.82
CA GLY A 197 2.53 24.36 19.62
C GLY A 197 1.09 24.03 19.28
N LEU A 198 0.90 23.53 18.07
CA LEU A 198 -0.40 23.12 17.53
C LEU A 198 -0.27 21.77 16.82
N LEU A 199 -1.21 20.88 17.06
CA LEU A 199 -1.47 19.69 16.26
C LEU A 199 -2.86 19.82 15.65
N SER A 200 -2.96 19.66 14.34
CA SER A 200 -4.23 19.65 13.62
C SER A 200 -4.28 18.41 12.71
N ILE A 201 -5.22 17.52 12.95
CA ILE A 201 -5.41 16.28 12.18
C ILE A 201 -6.73 16.36 11.43
N HIS A 202 -6.72 16.14 10.14
CA HIS A 202 -7.92 16.14 9.29
C HIS A 202 -8.08 14.81 8.57
N ALA A 203 -9.30 14.26 8.60
CA ALA A 203 -9.66 13.10 7.79
C ALA A 203 -10.43 13.53 6.54
N LEU A 204 -9.96 13.10 5.36
CA LEU A 204 -10.46 13.57 4.07
C LEU A 204 -10.66 12.40 3.09
N ALA A 205 -11.65 12.55 2.19
CA ALA A 205 -11.68 11.75 0.97
C ALA A 205 -10.75 12.36 -0.10
N THR A 206 -10.25 11.51 -0.99
CA THR A 206 -9.50 11.97 -2.17
C THR A 206 -10.43 12.61 -3.19
N ASN A 207 -10.81 13.87 -3.00
CA ASN A 207 -11.47 14.64 -4.05
C ASN A 207 -10.46 15.62 -4.70
N PRO A 208 -10.12 15.46 -5.98
CA PRO A 208 -9.10 16.26 -6.64
C PRO A 208 -9.38 17.76 -6.66
N ASP A 209 -10.64 18.16 -6.77
CA ASP A 209 -11.00 19.54 -7.13
C ASP A 209 -11.02 20.52 -5.94
N SER A 210 -10.96 20.03 -4.70
CA SER A 210 -11.01 20.85 -3.48
C SER A 210 -9.68 20.97 -2.72
N GLN A 211 -8.57 20.47 -3.28
CA GLN A 211 -7.32 20.22 -2.54
C GLN A 211 -6.14 21.14 -2.89
N ASP A 212 -6.35 22.21 -3.63
CA ASP A 212 -5.25 23.06 -4.13
C ASP A 212 -4.59 23.97 -3.07
N SER A 213 -5.14 24.06 -1.83
CA SER A 213 -4.63 24.92 -0.76
C SER A 213 -4.05 24.17 0.45
N PHE A 214 -3.67 22.90 0.29
CA PHE A 214 -3.13 22.14 1.41
C PHE A 214 -1.70 22.55 1.76
N ASN A 215 -1.44 22.67 3.06
CA ASN A 215 -0.12 22.80 3.63
C ASN A 215 -0.03 21.85 4.83
N CYS A 216 0.86 20.86 4.78
CA CYS A 216 1.03 19.88 5.84
C CYS A 216 2.48 19.43 5.95
N ASN A 217 2.88 19.00 7.14
CA ASN A 217 4.19 18.40 7.39
C ASN A 217 4.15 16.87 7.39
N PHE A 218 2.97 16.28 7.60
CA PHE A 218 2.77 14.86 7.53
C PHE A 218 1.46 14.52 6.82
N ALA A 219 1.48 13.50 5.97
CA ALA A 219 0.29 12.97 5.31
C ALA A 219 0.29 11.45 5.32
N ILE A 220 -0.88 10.88 5.54
CA ILE A 220 -1.14 9.46 5.41
C ILE A 220 -2.07 9.27 4.21
N ALA A 221 -1.61 8.49 3.25
CA ALA A 221 -2.42 8.02 2.14
C ALA A 221 -2.82 6.56 2.42
N ASP A 222 -4.06 6.36 2.84
CA ASP A 222 -4.57 5.03 3.16
C ASP A 222 -5.24 4.39 1.95
N GLU A 223 -5.14 3.06 1.85
CA GLU A 223 -5.67 2.22 0.76
C GLU A 223 -5.28 2.74 -0.64
N VAL A 224 -3.99 3.07 -0.81
CA VAL A 224 -3.46 3.66 -2.07
C VAL A 224 -3.69 2.76 -3.28
N ALA A 225 -3.82 1.45 -3.11
CA ALA A 225 -4.18 0.53 -4.20
C ALA A 225 -5.50 0.90 -4.90
N ALA A 226 -6.42 1.55 -4.17
CA ALA A 226 -7.71 2.01 -4.68
C ALA A 226 -7.64 3.39 -5.38
N TYR A 227 -6.50 4.08 -5.37
CA TYR A 227 -6.37 5.40 -5.99
C TYR A 227 -6.38 5.30 -7.52
N LYS A 228 -7.31 6.00 -8.14
CA LYS A 228 -7.46 5.99 -9.60
C LYS A 228 -6.30 6.70 -10.32
N LYS A 229 -5.74 7.76 -9.72
CA LYS A 229 -4.70 8.60 -10.34
C LYS A 229 -3.57 8.92 -9.36
N ALA A 230 -2.34 8.96 -9.87
CA ALA A 230 -1.15 9.41 -9.12
C ALA A 230 -1.27 10.86 -8.62
N ALA A 231 -2.04 11.70 -9.34
CA ALA A 231 -2.25 13.10 -9.00
C ALA A 231 -2.75 13.30 -7.55
N GLN A 232 -3.60 12.40 -7.06
CA GLN A 232 -4.12 12.45 -5.68
C GLN A 232 -2.99 12.32 -4.64
N TYR A 233 -2.09 11.37 -4.84
CA TYR A 233 -0.93 11.17 -3.97
C TYR A 233 0.09 12.31 -4.10
N ASN A 234 0.37 12.73 -5.33
CA ASN A 234 1.38 13.75 -5.62
C ASN A 234 1.00 15.13 -5.08
N ARG A 235 -0.29 15.49 -4.98
CA ARG A 235 -0.74 16.74 -4.37
C ARG A 235 -0.29 16.88 -2.92
N PHE A 236 -0.30 15.80 -2.13
CA PHE A 236 0.22 15.84 -0.77
C PHE A 236 1.74 16.01 -0.75
N LYS A 237 2.47 15.42 -1.68
CA LYS A 237 3.92 15.67 -1.82
C LYS A 237 4.21 17.15 -2.13
N GLU A 238 3.39 17.78 -2.97
CA GLU A 238 3.46 19.22 -3.26
C GLU A 238 3.13 20.08 -2.03
N ALA A 239 2.05 19.73 -1.31
CA ALA A 239 1.60 20.44 -0.10
C ALA A 239 2.65 20.49 1.02
N MET A 240 3.61 19.55 1.01
CA MET A 240 4.66 19.43 2.01
C MET A 240 5.97 20.14 1.65
N LYS A 241 6.08 20.79 0.49
CA LYS A 241 7.34 21.38 0.01
C LYS A 241 7.96 22.39 0.97
N ALA A 242 7.16 23.10 1.76
CA ALA A 242 7.63 24.08 2.72
C ALA A 242 8.33 23.47 3.95
N TYR A 243 8.17 22.18 4.22
CA TYR A 243 8.73 21.52 5.39
C TYR A 243 9.97 20.70 5.05
N ARG A 244 11.05 20.91 5.84
CA ARG A 244 12.30 20.17 5.70
C ARG A 244 12.13 18.70 6.08
N ASN A 245 11.53 18.44 7.25
CA ASN A 245 11.27 17.11 7.80
C ASN A 245 9.84 16.63 7.55
N LYS A 246 9.37 16.82 6.31
CA LYS A 246 8.11 16.27 5.83
C LYS A 246 8.11 14.75 5.77
N LEU A 247 6.92 14.17 5.84
CA LEU A 247 6.75 12.72 5.67
C LEU A 247 5.38 12.43 5.04
N ILE A 248 5.37 11.68 3.95
CA ILE A 248 4.16 11.01 3.45
C ILE A 248 4.30 9.51 3.62
N VAL A 249 3.27 8.87 4.17
CA VAL A 249 3.21 7.41 4.28
C VAL A 249 2.04 6.90 3.46
N GLY A 250 2.36 6.16 2.40
CA GLY A 250 1.38 5.35 1.69
C GLY A 250 1.22 4.00 2.39
N ILE A 251 0.01 3.68 2.82
CA ILE A 251 -0.29 2.38 3.43
C ILE A 251 -1.43 1.70 2.66
N THR A 252 -1.29 0.40 2.39
CA THR A 252 -2.25 -0.31 1.55
C THR A 252 -2.17 -1.83 1.68
N THR A 253 -3.16 -2.50 1.14
CA THR A 253 -3.12 -3.93 0.75
C THR A 253 -3.13 -4.00 -0.78
N ALA A 254 -2.65 -5.10 -1.36
CA ALA A 254 -2.69 -5.31 -2.81
C ALA A 254 -4.12 -5.19 -3.34
N GLY A 255 -4.23 -4.58 -4.52
CA GLY A 255 -5.48 -4.43 -5.25
C GLY A 255 -5.67 -5.51 -6.33
N ASP A 256 -6.65 -5.27 -7.16
CA ASP A 256 -7.03 -6.15 -8.27
C ASP A 256 -6.75 -5.50 -9.65
N ASN A 257 -5.96 -4.44 -9.69
CA ASN A 257 -5.62 -3.73 -10.92
C ASN A 257 -4.09 -3.51 -11.02
N ALA A 258 -3.44 -4.31 -11.86
CA ALA A 258 -2.01 -4.22 -12.15
C ALA A 258 -1.62 -2.92 -12.91
N ASN A 259 -2.59 -2.17 -13.46
CA ASN A 259 -2.35 -0.87 -14.09
C ASN A 259 -2.56 0.31 -13.11
N SER A 260 -2.88 0.03 -11.84
CA SER A 260 -3.13 1.06 -10.84
C SER A 260 -1.85 1.82 -10.44
N PHE A 261 -2.05 3.03 -9.90
CA PHE A 261 -0.94 3.77 -9.27
C PHE A 261 -0.28 2.97 -8.14
N GLY A 262 -1.07 2.28 -7.31
CA GLY A 262 -0.55 1.46 -6.21
C GLY A 262 0.34 0.33 -6.69
N TYR A 263 -0.02 -0.36 -7.77
CA TYR A 263 0.82 -1.40 -8.36
C TYR A 263 2.17 -0.83 -8.84
N ARG A 264 2.14 0.24 -9.64
CA ARG A 264 3.38 0.88 -10.12
C ARG A 264 4.26 1.39 -8.98
N ARG A 265 3.66 1.87 -7.88
CA ARG A 265 4.41 2.33 -6.71
C ARG A 265 5.03 1.16 -5.95
N MET A 266 4.33 0.02 -5.84
CA MET A 266 4.88 -1.22 -5.31
C MET A 266 6.09 -1.68 -6.12
N GLU A 267 5.96 -1.77 -7.45
CA GLU A 267 7.06 -2.15 -8.36
C GLU A 267 8.28 -1.22 -8.22
N TYR A 268 8.03 0.10 -8.13
CA TYR A 268 9.10 1.06 -7.83
C TYR A 268 9.76 0.77 -6.48
N GLY A 269 8.98 0.52 -5.45
CA GLY A 269 9.49 0.17 -4.11
C GLY A 269 10.34 -1.10 -4.12
N ILE A 270 9.91 -2.13 -4.84
CA ILE A 270 10.68 -3.38 -5.01
C ILE A 270 12.04 -3.09 -5.67
N LYS A 271 12.07 -2.26 -6.73
CA LYS A 271 13.32 -1.84 -7.40
C LYS A 271 14.23 -1.02 -6.49
N VAL A 272 13.68 -0.30 -5.52
CA VAL A 272 14.47 0.44 -4.52
C VAL A 272 15.09 -0.51 -3.50
N VAL A 273 14.32 -1.46 -2.93
CA VAL A 273 14.87 -2.36 -1.90
C VAL A 273 15.82 -3.40 -2.46
N ASN A 274 15.68 -3.81 -3.73
CA ASN A 274 16.62 -4.72 -4.39
C ASN A 274 17.87 -4.01 -4.99
N GLY A 275 17.96 -2.67 -4.83
CA GLY A 275 19.09 -1.88 -5.26
C GLY A 275 19.15 -1.52 -6.75
N THR A 276 18.12 -1.91 -7.54
CA THR A 276 18.03 -1.53 -8.97
C THR A 276 17.89 -0.01 -9.15
N ILE A 277 17.14 0.63 -8.24
CA ILE A 277 16.96 2.10 -8.21
C ILE A 277 17.51 2.63 -6.89
N LYS A 278 18.36 3.66 -6.97
CA LYS A 278 18.85 4.39 -5.79
C LYS A 278 17.85 5.50 -5.43
N ASP A 279 17.08 5.28 -4.39
CA ASP A 279 16.21 6.30 -3.78
C ASP A 279 16.39 6.24 -2.26
N ASP A 280 17.21 7.15 -1.74
CA ASP A 280 17.50 7.26 -0.31
C ASP A 280 16.35 7.90 0.48
N SER A 281 15.41 8.55 -0.18
CA SER A 281 14.29 9.23 0.46
C SER A 281 13.07 8.35 0.72
N LEU A 282 13.02 7.15 0.10
CA LEU A 282 11.91 6.22 0.20
C LEU A 282 12.22 5.05 1.15
N PHE A 283 11.43 4.92 2.22
CA PHE A 283 11.34 3.70 3.02
C PHE A 283 10.30 2.75 2.41
N VAL A 284 10.62 1.47 2.34
CA VAL A 284 9.74 0.44 1.76
C VAL A 284 9.59 -0.73 2.72
N MET A 285 8.36 -1.13 2.96
CA MET A 285 7.98 -2.31 3.75
C MET A 285 6.84 -3.02 3.01
N ILE A 286 7.15 -4.12 2.32
CA ILE A 286 6.17 -4.89 1.54
C ILE A 286 6.17 -6.32 2.07
N ALA A 287 5.09 -6.72 2.74
CA ALA A 287 4.86 -8.09 3.19
C ALA A 287 3.87 -8.77 2.27
N ARG A 288 4.34 -9.75 1.51
CA ARG A 288 3.53 -10.56 0.60
C ARG A 288 4.05 -11.99 0.54
N ALA A 289 3.24 -12.90 0.05
CA ALA A 289 3.70 -14.25 -0.29
C ALA A 289 4.74 -14.18 -1.41
N ASP A 290 5.73 -15.05 -1.39
CA ASP A 290 6.71 -15.14 -2.47
C ASP A 290 6.07 -15.75 -3.72
N GLN A 291 6.47 -15.24 -4.86
CA GLN A 291 6.06 -15.73 -6.17
C GLN A 291 7.20 -16.49 -6.83
N THR A 292 6.86 -17.52 -7.59
CA THR A 292 7.80 -18.19 -8.50
C THR A 292 8.19 -17.25 -9.64
N GLU A 293 9.18 -17.63 -10.45
CA GLU A 293 9.56 -16.89 -11.65
C GLU A 293 8.40 -16.68 -12.64
N ASN A 294 7.44 -17.58 -12.64
CA ASN A 294 6.22 -17.47 -13.46
C ASN A 294 5.11 -16.64 -12.80
N GLY A 295 5.36 -16.06 -11.63
CA GLY A 295 4.38 -15.27 -10.89
C GLY A 295 3.35 -16.07 -10.09
N GLU A 296 3.49 -17.38 -10.01
CA GLU A 296 2.60 -18.25 -9.25
C GLU A 296 2.94 -18.21 -7.75
N VAL A 297 1.93 -18.40 -6.91
CA VAL A 297 2.05 -18.49 -5.45
C VAL A 297 1.57 -19.85 -4.99
N ASP A 298 2.37 -20.55 -4.17
CA ASP A 298 1.92 -21.71 -3.43
C ASP A 298 1.01 -21.28 -2.27
N TYR A 299 -0.21 -20.86 -2.61
CA TYR A 299 -1.15 -20.23 -1.68
C TYR A 299 -1.74 -21.21 -0.65
N THR A 300 -1.49 -22.52 -0.79
CA THR A 300 -1.90 -23.54 0.19
C THR A 300 -0.86 -23.76 1.29
N ASN A 301 0.33 -23.23 1.12
CA ASN A 301 1.46 -23.40 2.02
C ASN A 301 1.40 -22.39 3.19
N PRO A 302 1.29 -22.84 4.46
CA PRO A 302 1.25 -21.96 5.62
C PRO A 302 2.46 -21.04 5.75
N ILE A 303 3.63 -21.42 5.21
CA ILE A 303 4.81 -20.53 5.21
C ILE A 303 4.55 -19.29 4.35
N GLN A 304 3.82 -19.39 3.24
CA GLN A 304 3.45 -18.25 2.42
C GLN A 304 2.40 -17.37 3.12
N HIS A 305 1.53 -17.97 3.95
CA HIS A 305 0.59 -17.22 4.79
C HIS A 305 1.35 -16.36 5.82
N GLU A 306 2.34 -16.94 6.49
CA GLU A 306 3.18 -16.20 7.46
C GLU A 306 4.01 -15.11 6.78
N LYS A 307 4.61 -15.37 5.59
CA LYS A 307 5.36 -14.38 4.83
C LYS A 307 4.55 -13.13 4.47
N ALA A 308 3.27 -13.31 4.16
CA ALA A 308 2.37 -12.22 3.79
C ALA A 308 1.81 -11.45 4.99
N ASN A 309 1.85 -12.02 6.20
CA ASN A 309 1.17 -11.49 7.37
C ASN A 309 2.14 -11.25 8.53
N LEU A 310 2.56 -10.00 8.72
CA LEU A 310 3.54 -9.61 9.75
C LEU A 310 3.03 -9.84 11.17
N SER A 311 1.69 -9.83 11.35
CA SER A 311 0.98 -10.10 12.61
C SER A 311 0.39 -11.52 12.64
N TYR A 312 1.00 -12.47 11.92
CA TYR A 312 0.61 -13.88 11.91
C TYR A 312 0.68 -14.48 13.32
N GLY A 313 -0.41 -15.09 13.77
CA GLY A 313 -0.55 -15.61 15.13
C GLY A 313 -0.74 -14.54 16.21
N VAL A 314 -0.90 -13.26 15.87
CA VAL A 314 -1.18 -12.14 16.79
C VAL A 314 -2.55 -11.52 16.50
N THR A 315 -2.76 -10.98 15.31
CA THR A 315 -4.05 -10.43 14.86
C THR A 315 -4.62 -11.23 13.67
N VAL A 316 -3.81 -12.04 13.04
CA VAL A 316 -4.18 -12.87 11.88
C VAL A 316 -4.09 -14.34 12.29
N SER A 317 -5.24 -15.02 12.29
CA SER A 317 -5.34 -16.43 12.68
C SER A 317 -4.73 -17.35 11.62
N PRO A 318 -3.75 -18.19 12.01
CA PRO A 318 -3.22 -19.24 11.12
C PRO A 318 -4.28 -20.21 10.62
N GLU A 319 -5.23 -20.58 11.50
CA GLU A 319 -6.31 -21.50 11.18
C GLU A 319 -7.29 -20.92 10.17
N GLU A 320 -7.67 -19.64 10.35
CA GLU A 320 -8.54 -18.93 9.39
C GLU A 320 -7.91 -18.87 8.00
N LEU A 321 -6.61 -18.49 7.92
CA LEU A 321 -5.90 -18.44 6.64
C LEU A 321 -5.83 -19.81 5.96
N LEU A 322 -5.62 -20.87 6.73
CA LEU A 322 -5.63 -22.24 6.20
C LEU A 322 -7.01 -22.60 5.64
N ASN A 323 -8.08 -22.28 6.36
CA ASN A 323 -9.46 -22.52 5.93
C ASN A 323 -9.81 -21.72 4.67
N GLU A 324 -9.44 -20.42 4.61
CA GLU A 324 -9.59 -19.59 3.41
C GLU A 324 -8.85 -20.19 2.20
N SER A 325 -7.64 -20.72 2.41
CA SER A 325 -6.84 -21.33 1.35
C SER A 325 -7.49 -22.61 0.80
N LEU A 326 -8.11 -23.43 1.66
CA LEU A 326 -8.86 -24.62 1.24
C LEU A 326 -10.10 -24.25 0.41
N GLN A 327 -10.81 -23.19 0.78
CA GLN A 327 -11.94 -22.68 0.00
C GLN A 327 -11.47 -22.14 -1.36
N ALA A 328 -10.34 -21.43 -1.38
CA ALA A 328 -9.75 -20.87 -2.60
C ALA A 328 -9.33 -21.92 -3.64
N GLN A 329 -9.10 -23.19 -3.24
CA GLN A 329 -8.82 -24.28 -4.16
C GLN A 329 -10.01 -24.62 -5.06
N ASN A 330 -11.22 -24.45 -4.55
CA ASN A 330 -12.45 -24.90 -5.19
C ASN A 330 -13.27 -23.74 -5.80
N ASP A 331 -12.92 -22.48 -5.50
CA ASP A 331 -13.64 -21.30 -5.97
C ASP A 331 -12.64 -20.24 -6.51
N PRO A 332 -12.63 -19.99 -7.83
CA PRO A 332 -11.72 -19.02 -8.45
C PRO A 332 -11.89 -17.59 -7.92
N GLN A 333 -13.12 -17.19 -7.53
CA GLN A 333 -13.35 -15.86 -6.98
C GLN A 333 -12.79 -15.75 -5.55
N GLN A 334 -12.99 -16.79 -4.73
CA GLN A 334 -12.40 -16.84 -3.40
C GLN A 334 -10.87 -16.91 -3.46
N ARG A 335 -10.32 -17.63 -4.43
CA ARG A 335 -8.86 -17.65 -4.68
C ARG A 335 -8.32 -16.27 -4.95
N LYS A 336 -8.97 -15.53 -5.85
CA LYS A 336 -8.58 -14.16 -6.16
C LYS A 336 -8.61 -13.25 -4.92
N ASP A 337 -9.68 -13.32 -4.14
CA ASP A 337 -9.83 -12.54 -2.91
C ASP A 337 -8.80 -12.94 -1.87
N PHE A 338 -8.52 -14.22 -1.69
CA PHE A 338 -7.50 -14.73 -0.80
C PHE A 338 -6.09 -14.25 -1.20
N LEU A 339 -5.71 -14.39 -2.47
CA LEU A 339 -4.43 -13.91 -2.98
C LEU A 339 -4.25 -12.41 -2.74
N SER A 340 -5.26 -11.59 -3.02
CA SER A 340 -5.10 -10.15 -2.90
C SER A 340 -5.20 -9.66 -1.45
N ARG A 341 -6.14 -10.15 -0.67
CA ARG A 341 -6.45 -9.62 0.65
C ARG A 341 -5.64 -10.26 1.76
N SER A 342 -5.41 -11.58 1.67
CA SER A 342 -4.75 -12.37 2.72
C SER A 342 -3.28 -12.65 2.41
N LEU A 343 -2.90 -12.78 1.12
CA LEU A 343 -1.52 -12.99 0.70
C LEU A 343 -0.86 -11.76 0.07
N ASN A 344 -1.59 -10.66 -0.04
CA ASN A 344 -1.08 -9.36 -0.49
C ASN A 344 -0.45 -9.37 -1.91
N ILE A 345 -1.01 -10.20 -2.78
CA ILE A 345 -0.61 -10.35 -4.18
C ILE A 345 -1.58 -9.57 -5.06
N TYR A 346 -1.05 -8.72 -5.95
CA TYR A 346 -1.90 -8.09 -6.96
C TYR A 346 -2.46 -9.14 -7.90
N THR A 347 -3.78 -9.20 -7.97
CA THR A 347 -4.49 -10.07 -8.90
C THR A 347 -5.07 -9.20 -10.00
N THR A 348 -4.95 -9.62 -11.26
CA THR A 348 -5.59 -8.87 -12.34
C THR A 348 -7.10 -8.93 -12.15
N ALA A 349 -7.77 -7.77 -12.14
CA ALA A 349 -9.23 -7.71 -12.14
C ALA A 349 -9.74 -8.16 -13.51
N ILE A 350 -9.68 -9.45 -13.74
CA ILE A 350 -10.39 -10.00 -14.85
C ILE A 350 -11.75 -10.44 -14.30
N LYS A 351 -12.79 -9.65 -14.61
CA LYS A 351 -14.04 -10.27 -15.01
C LYS A 351 -13.76 -10.96 -16.35
N ALA A 352 -12.74 -11.82 -16.37
CA ALA A 352 -12.44 -12.58 -17.56
C ALA A 352 -13.55 -13.60 -17.71
N TYR A 353 -14.20 -13.56 -18.83
CA TYR A 353 -15.13 -14.60 -19.23
C TYR A 353 -14.40 -15.95 -19.33
N PHE A 354 -13.09 -15.92 -19.63
CA PHE A 354 -12.20 -17.05 -19.69
C PHE A 354 -11.14 -17.01 -18.58
N ASP A 355 -10.71 -18.19 -18.10
CA ASP A 355 -9.49 -18.32 -17.31
C ASP A 355 -8.29 -17.88 -18.15
N ILE A 356 -7.45 -16.97 -17.64
CA ILE A 356 -6.33 -16.43 -18.42
C ILE A 356 -5.26 -17.49 -18.70
N GLU A 357 -5.09 -18.46 -17.82
CA GLU A 357 -4.15 -19.56 -17.99
C GLU A 357 -4.66 -20.56 -19.04
N GLU A 358 -5.96 -20.81 -19.07
CA GLU A 358 -6.58 -21.57 -20.15
C GLU A 358 -6.49 -20.85 -21.47
N PHE A 359 -6.72 -19.54 -21.47
CA PHE A 359 -6.58 -18.70 -22.66
C PHE A 359 -5.16 -18.75 -23.23
N ARG A 360 -4.14 -18.55 -22.38
CA ARG A 360 -2.73 -18.67 -22.78
C ARG A 360 -2.36 -20.07 -23.25
N ARG A 361 -2.90 -21.10 -22.64
CA ARG A 361 -2.69 -22.49 -23.06
C ARG A 361 -3.39 -22.84 -24.37
N SER A 362 -4.46 -22.13 -24.72
CA SER A 362 -5.18 -22.39 -25.97
C SER A 362 -4.31 -22.15 -27.22
N ASP A 363 -3.33 -21.25 -27.13
CA ASP A 363 -2.39 -20.89 -28.20
C ASP A 363 -1.08 -21.74 -28.16
N SER A 364 -0.75 -22.34 -27.05
CA SER A 364 0.54 -23.04 -26.86
C SER A 364 0.70 -24.30 -27.70
N LYS A 365 -0.39 -24.87 -28.21
CA LYS A 365 -0.40 -26.14 -28.94
C LYS A 365 -0.14 -26.00 -30.44
N TYR A 366 -0.35 -24.81 -30.99
CA TYR A 366 -0.26 -24.55 -32.42
C TYR A 366 0.49 -23.24 -32.68
N ASN A 367 1.52 -23.29 -33.53
CA ASN A 367 2.35 -22.13 -33.89
C ASN A 367 2.17 -21.80 -35.39
N TRP A 368 0.96 -21.64 -35.85
CA TRP A 368 0.70 -21.25 -37.24
C TRP A 368 0.90 -19.75 -37.43
N THR A 369 1.65 -19.39 -38.45
CA THR A 369 1.71 -18.03 -38.94
C THR A 369 0.45 -17.69 -39.76
N LEU A 370 0.14 -16.42 -39.91
CA LEU A 370 -0.98 -15.98 -40.78
C LEU A 370 -0.82 -16.48 -42.23
N GLU A 371 0.43 -16.54 -42.73
CA GLU A 371 0.75 -17.06 -44.08
C GLU A 371 0.48 -18.56 -44.19
N GLU A 372 0.72 -19.33 -43.19
CA GLU A 372 0.42 -20.75 -43.14
C GLU A 372 -1.08 -20.99 -43.09
N LEU A 373 -1.80 -20.24 -42.23
CA LEU A 373 -3.25 -20.29 -42.10
C LEU A 373 -3.96 -19.93 -43.42
N ALA A 374 -3.41 -18.93 -44.16
CA ALA A 374 -3.96 -18.53 -45.48
C ALA A 374 -3.84 -19.61 -46.55
N LYS A 375 -2.95 -20.60 -46.39
CA LYS A 375 -2.78 -21.72 -47.32
C LYS A 375 -3.65 -22.93 -46.97
N LEU A 376 -4.26 -22.95 -45.79
CA LEU A 376 -5.13 -24.02 -45.35
C LEU A 376 -6.53 -23.84 -45.96
N ASN A 377 -7.18 -24.96 -46.24
CA ASN A 377 -8.56 -24.94 -46.75
C ASN A 377 -9.53 -24.72 -45.55
N ILE A 378 -9.62 -23.48 -45.11
CA ILE A 378 -10.46 -23.05 -44.01
C ILE A 378 -11.53 -22.09 -44.54
N GLN A 379 -12.78 -22.33 -44.18
CA GLN A 379 -13.84 -21.37 -44.38
C GLN A 379 -13.81 -20.34 -43.24
N TRP A 380 -13.47 -19.11 -43.57
CA TRP A 380 -13.38 -18.02 -42.61
C TRP A 380 -14.67 -17.22 -42.56
N TYR A 381 -15.08 -16.88 -41.35
CA TYR A 381 -16.17 -15.95 -41.05
C TYR A 381 -15.56 -14.70 -40.39
N GLY A 382 -15.86 -13.52 -40.94
CA GLY A 382 -15.33 -12.27 -40.45
C GLY A 382 -16.40 -11.41 -39.77
N GLY A 383 -15.97 -10.70 -38.71
CA GLY A 383 -16.76 -9.69 -38.01
C GLY A 383 -15.92 -8.47 -37.70
N ALA A 384 -16.58 -7.30 -37.62
CA ALA A 384 -15.94 -6.07 -37.19
C ALA A 384 -16.86 -5.29 -36.26
N ASP A 385 -16.30 -4.71 -35.21
CA ASP A 385 -16.95 -3.74 -34.34
C ASP A 385 -16.33 -2.36 -34.59
N LEU A 386 -17.18 -1.42 -35.05
CA LEU A 386 -16.73 -0.08 -35.41
C LEU A 386 -17.09 0.92 -34.35
N SER A 387 -16.08 1.49 -33.69
CA SER A 387 -16.28 2.53 -32.69
C SER A 387 -16.48 3.92 -33.35
N ARG A 388 -17.25 4.78 -32.69
CA ARG A 388 -17.44 6.17 -33.14
C ARG A 388 -16.54 7.16 -32.45
N MET A 389 -16.27 6.99 -31.15
CA MET A 389 -15.42 7.89 -30.34
C MET A 389 -14.87 7.15 -29.11
N HIS A 390 -13.60 7.38 -28.82
CA HIS A 390 -12.94 6.96 -27.59
C HIS A 390 -12.88 5.47 -27.31
N ASP A 391 -13.28 4.62 -28.22
CA ASP A 391 -13.18 3.17 -28.11
C ASP A 391 -12.35 2.57 -29.24
N LEU A 392 -11.90 1.30 -29.08
CA LEU A 392 -11.15 0.59 -30.10
C LEU A 392 -12.12 0.06 -31.20
N THR A 393 -11.71 0.20 -32.45
CA THR A 393 -12.31 -0.60 -33.52
C THR A 393 -11.63 -1.96 -33.53
N ALA A 394 -12.37 -3.03 -33.66
CA ALA A 394 -11.82 -4.39 -33.70
C ALA A 394 -12.34 -5.17 -34.90
N SER A 395 -11.51 -6.04 -35.45
CA SER A 395 -11.88 -7.04 -36.44
C SER A 395 -11.51 -8.43 -35.92
N ALA A 396 -12.29 -9.44 -36.33
CA ALA A 396 -12.03 -10.83 -36.01
C ALA A 396 -12.34 -11.73 -37.21
N LEU A 397 -11.53 -12.78 -37.37
CA LEU A 397 -11.80 -13.91 -38.29
C LEU A 397 -11.92 -15.18 -37.41
N VAL A 398 -12.91 -16.00 -37.74
CA VAL A 398 -13.12 -17.28 -37.09
C VAL A 398 -13.22 -18.37 -38.14
N GLY A 399 -12.49 -19.45 -37.97
CA GLY A 399 -12.53 -20.60 -38.86
C GLY A 399 -12.28 -21.92 -38.10
N GLU A 400 -12.59 -23.03 -38.73
CA GLU A 400 -12.35 -24.36 -38.13
C GLU A 400 -11.45 -25.18 -39.06
N TYR A 401 -10.44 -25.83 -38.45
CA TYR A 401 -9.56 -26.76 -39.13
C TYR A 401 -9.33 -27.99 -38.29
N ASN A 402 -9.72 -29.15 -38.82
CA ASN A 402 -9.58 -30.44 -38.16
C ASN A 402 -10.15 -30.50 -36.69
N GLY A 403 -11.32 -29.87 -36.48
CA GLY A 403 -11.97 -29.80 -35.17
C GLY A 403 -11.37 -28.76 -34.22
N VAL A 404 -10.42 -27.95 -34.69
CA VAL A 404 -9.83 -26.86 -33.92
C VAL A 404 -10.43 -25.52 -34.40
N LEU A 405 -11.02 -24.78 -33.47
CA LEU A 405 -11.52 -23.43 -33.72
C LEU A 405 -10.35 -22.44 -33.68
N ILE A 406 -10.14 -21.73 -34.75
CA ILE A 406 -9.09 -20.72 -34.94
C ILE A 406 -9.74 -19.35 -34.94
N ILE A 407 -9.25 -18.47 -34.04
CA ILE A 407 -9.73 -17.10 -33.87
C ILE A 407 -8.53 -16.16 -34.06
N ILE A 408 -8.66 -15.23 -35.03
CA ILE A 408 -7.66 -14.18 -35.29
C ILE A 408 -8.35 -12.85 -35.04
N THR A 409 -7.76 -12.04 -34.16
CA THR A 409 -8.30 -10.72 -33.80
C THR A 409 -7.26 -9.64 -34.03
N HIS A 410 -7.71 -8.43 -34.41
CA HIS A 410 -6.87 -7.26 -34.51
C HIS A 410 -7.63 -6.00 -34.14
N ALA A 411 -6.95 -5.07 -33.42
CA ALA A 411 -7.54 -3.80 -33.01
C ALA A 411 -6.95 -2.62 -33.80
N PHE A 412 -7.74 -1.53 -33.91
CA PHE A 412 -7.35 -0.29 -34.57
C PHE A 412 -7.70 0.90 -33.68
N PHE A 413 -6.82 1.91 -33.62
CA PHE A 413 -7.11 3.15 -32.94
C PHE A 413 -6.39 4.35 -33.57
N PRO A 414 -7.06 5.51 -33.76
CA PRO A 414 -6.43 6.68 -34.36
C PRO A 414 -5.25 7.22 -33.50
N ILE A 415 -4.07 7.31 -34.09
CA ILE A 415 -2.85 7.78 -33.44
C ILE A 415 -3.02 9.18 -32.81
N THR A 416 -3.80 10.05 -33.44
CA THR A 416 -4.05 11.42 -32.98
C THR A 416 -4.75 11.49 -31.61
N GLN A 417 -5.39 10.42 -31.17
CA GLN A 417 -6.11 10.35 -29.90
C GLN A 417 -5.47 9.34 -28.93
N ALA A 418 -4.44 8.61 -29.36
CA ALA A 418 -3.87 7.50 -28.63
C ALA A 418 -3.29 7.92 -27.27
N ALA A 419 -2.55 9.03 -27.20
CA ALA A 419 -1.99 9.53 -25.95
C ALA A 419 -3.08 9.87 -24.93
N ARG A 420 -4.13 10.57 -25.37
CA ARG A 420 -5.26 10.93 -24.50
C ARG A 420 -6.04 9.70 -24.01
N LYS A 421 -6.24 8.70 -24.87
CA LYS A 421 -6.91 7.44 -24.53
C LYS A 421 -6.06 6.66 -23.52
N ALA A 422 -4.77 6.52 -23.76
CA ALA A 422 -3.85 5.83 -22.87
C ALA A 422 -3.83 6.46 -21.45
N ASP A 423 -3.79 7.79 -21.37
CA ASP A 423 -3.81 8.52 -20.10
C ASP A 423 -5.16 8.44 -19.39
N ASN A 424 -6.28 8.65 -20.10
CA ASN A 424 -7.61 8.65 -19.51
C ASN A 424 -8.01 7.29 -18.95
N ASP A 425 -7.74 6.23 -19.71
CA ASP A 425 -8.15 4.87 -19.37
C ASP A 425 -7.03 4.10 -18.64
N ASN A 426 -5.85 4.72 -18.53
CA ASN A 426 -4.65 4.11 -17.91
C ASN A 426 -4.31 2.74 -18.51
N ILE A 427 -4.25 2.68 -19.84
CA ILE A 427 -3.96 1.46 -20.62
C ILE A 427 -2.63 1.62 -21.39
N PRO A 428 -1.85 0.54 -21.58
CA PRO A 428 -0.57 0.57 -22.31
C PRO A 428 -0.77 0.51 -23.82
N LEU A 429 -1.53 1.46 -24.37
CA LEU A 429 -1.97 1.45 -25.78
C LEU A 429 -0.81 1.42 -26.77
N PHE A 430 0.26 2.18 -26.48
CA PHE A 430 1.47 2.18 -27.32
C PHE A 430 2.23 0.85 -27.25
N GLY A 431 2.29 0.22 -26.05
CA GLY A 431 2.85 -1.11 -25.90
C GLY A 431 2.11 -2.17 -26.71
N TRP A 432 0.77 -2.10 -26.75
CA TRP A 432 -0.02 -3.01 -27.59
C TRP A 432 0.24 -2.82 -29.08
N ALA A 433 0.57 -1.59 -29.51
CA ALA A 433 0.95 -1.34 -30.91
C ALA A 433 2.36 -1.88 -31.20
N ASP A 434 3.32 -1.68 -30.27
CA ASP A 434 4.67 -2.20 -30.42
C ASP A 434 4.71 -3.74 -30.43
N ASP A 435 3.80 -4.38 -29.67
CA ASP A 435 3.62 -5.84 -29.63
C ASP A 435 2.83 -6.39 -30.84
N GLY A 436 2.32 -5.54 -31.72
CA GLY A 436 1.58 -5.93 -32.90
C GLY A 436 0.09 -6.29 -32.71
N TRP A 437 -0.46 -6.08 -31.50
CA TRP A 437 -1.89 -6.33 -31.19
C TRP A 437 -2.82 -5.22 -31.69
N LEU A 438 -2.27 -4.05 -31.96
CA LEU A 438 -3.01 -2.83 -32.33
C LEU A 438 -2.29 -2.11 -33.47
N THR A 439 -3.09 -1.64 -34.46
CA THR A 439 -2.62 -0.66 -35.46
C THR A 439 -3.12 0.73 -35.06
N MET A 440 -2.21 1.71 -35.05
CA MET A 440 -2.51 3.12 -34.82
C MET A 440 -2.61 3.92 -36.09
#